data_47447d10394fdd001dfea75931e5711d
#
_entry.id   47447d10394fdd001dfea75931e5711d
#
_cell.length_a   1.000
_cell.length_b   1.000
_cell.length_c   1.000
_cell.angle_alpha   90.00
_cell.angle_beta   90.00
_cell.angle_gamma   90.00
#
_symmetry.space_group_name_H-M   'P 1'
#
loop_
_entity.id
_entity.type
_entity.pdbx_description
1 polymer ?
#
loop_
_entity_poly.entity_id
_entity_poly.type
_entity_poly.pdbx_seq_one_letter_code
_entity_poly.pdbx_strand_id
1 'polypeptide(L)' 'MTELEERIAHLERTIEELSDVVARQDADIARLMRQADVLIAREAERDAAGTGGVVIGDERPPHY' A
#
# COMPACT_ATOMS: atom_id res chain seq x y z
N MET A 1 15.59 -13.31 40.96
CA MET A 1 14.75 -12.12 40.77
C MET A 1 15.38 -11.18 39.79
N THR A 2 16.64 -10.87 39.97
CA THR A 2 17.35 -9.98 39.06
C THR A 2 17.33 -10.49 37.63
N GLU A 3 17.47 -11.79 37.46
CA GLU A 3 17.47 -12.38 36.12
C GLU A 3 16.10 -12.20 35.45
N LEU A 4 15.03 -12.40 36.21
CA LEU A 4 13.70 -12.20 35.66
C LEU A 4 13.46 -10.74 35.31
N GLU A 5 13.94 -9.84 36.13
CA GLU A 5 13.81 -8.41 35.85
C GLU A 5 14.57 -8.05 34.59
N GLU A 6 15.75 -8.63 34.40
CA GLU A 6 16.52 -8.38 33.18
C GLU A 6 15.81 -8.91 31.94
N ARG A 7 15.18 -10.08 32.07
CA ARG A 7 14.41 -10.64 30.95
C ARG A 7 13.22 -9.77 30.61
N ILE A 8 12.52 -9.29 31.64
CA ILE A 8 11.38 -8.42 31.42
C ILE A 8 11.82 -7.14 30.72
N ALA A 9 12.92 -6.55 31.18
CA ALA A 9 13.43 -5.34 30.56
C ALA A 9 13.82 -5.58 29.10
N HIS A 10 14.43 -6.74 28.83
CA HIS A 10 14.80 -7.08 27.47
C HIS A 10 13.55 -7.23 26.59
N LEU A 11 12.54 -7.91 27.10
CA LEU A 11 11.31 -8.11 26.35
C LEU A 11 10.59 -6.78 26.12
N GLU A 12 10.60 -5.91 27.11
CA GLU A 12 9.99 -4.60 26.95
C GLU A 12 10.67 -3.81 25.83
N ARG A 13 11.99 -3.85 25.80
CA ARG A 13 12.73 -3.16 24.73
C ARG A 13 12.42 -3.77 23.37
N THR A 14 12.32 -5.09 23.32
CA THR A 14 12.00 -5.77 22.07
C THR A 14 10.62 -5.38 21.59
N ILE A 15 9.65 -5.30 22.50
CA ILE A 15 8.30 -4.90 22.14
C ILE A 15 8.29 -3.47 21.60
N GLU A 16 9.04 -2.57 22.23
CA GLU A 16 9.11 -1.20 21.76
C GLU A 16 9.72 -1.12 20.37
N GLU A 17 10.79 -1.89 20.14
CA GLU A 17 11.43 -1.92 18.83
C GLU A 17 10.48 -2.47 17.76
N LEU A 18 9.75 -3.52 18.11
CA LEU A 18 8.78 -4.09 17.17
C LEU A 18 7.63 -3.12 16.90
N SER A 19 7.20 -2.41 17.94
CA SER A 19 6.15 -1.41 17.75
C SER A 19 6.59 -0.32 16.78
N ASP A 20 7.86 0.10 16.88
CA ASP A 20 8.41 1.09 15.96
C ASP A 20 8.44 0.56 14.54
N VAL A 21 8.85 -0.70 14.39
CA VAL A 21 8.89 -1.34 13.07
C VAL A 21 7.49 -1.40 12.47
N VAL A 22 6.51 -1.83 13.27
CA VAL A 22 5.14 -1.94 12.79
C VAL A 22 4.62 -0.56 12.36
N ALA A 23 4.90 0.47 13.15
CA ALA A 23 4.46 1.82 12.81
C ALA A 23 5.05 2.27 11.47
N ARG A 24 6.35 2.00 11.26
CA ARG A 24 6.98 2.37 9.99
C ARG A 24 6.41 1.57 8.83
N GLN A 25 6.16 0.29 9.05
CA GLN A 25 5.58 -0.53 8.00
C GLN A 25 4.16 -0.07 7.65
N ASP A 26 3.38 0.29 8.65
CA ASP A 26 2.03 0.83 8.40
C ASP A 26 2.10 2.09 7.54
N ALA A 27 3.05 2.97 7.85
CA ALA A 27 3.21 4.20 7.06
C ALA A 27 3.64 3.87 5.64
N ASP A 28 4.54 2.90 5.47
CA ASP A 28 4.98 2.49 4.14
C ASP A 28 3.84 1.89 3.35
N ILE A 29 3.05 1.04 3.98
CA ILE A 29 1.90 0.42 3.31
C ILE A 29 0.90 1.49 2.90
N ALA A 30 0.61 2.45 3.77
CA ALA A 30 -0.32 3.52 3.43
C ALA A 30 0.19 4.32 2.24
N ARG A 31 1.49 4.63 2.21
CA ARG A 31 2.07 5.35 1.09
C ARG A 31 1.98 4.56 -0.20
N LEU A 32 2.29 3.27 -0.13
CA LEU A 32 2.22 2.42 -1.32
C LEU A 32 0.79 2.29 -1.83
N MET A 33 -0.17 2.21 -0.92
CA MET A 33 -1.57 2.14 -1.32
C MET A 33 -2.01 3.43 -2.02
N ARG A 34 -1.57 4.58 -1.54
CA ARG A 34 -1.87 5.84 -2.20
C ARG A 34 -1.26 5.90 -3.59
N GLN A 35 -0.02 5.42 -3.71
CA GLN A 35 0.64 5.40 -5.02
C GLN A 35 -0.07 4.46 -5.98
N ALA A 36 -0.51 3.31 -5.48
CA ALA A 36 -1.25 2.37 -6.30
C ALA A 36 -2.58 2.98 -6.78
N ASP A 37 -3.27 3.67 -5.88
CA ASP A 37 -4.53 4.32 -6.24
C ASP A 37 -4.32 5.34 -7.35
N VAL A 38 -3.24 6.13 -7.24
CA VAL A 38 -2.93 7.12 -8.28
C VAL A 38 -2.66 6.44 -9.61
N LEU A 39 -1.87 5.36 -9.59
CA LEU A 39 -1.56 4.65 -10.82
C LEU A 39 -2.79 4.02 -11.44
N ILE A 40 -3.66 3.46 -10.61
CA ILE A 40 -4.90 2.86 -11.10
C ILE A 40 -5.78 3.93 -11.74
N ALA A 41 -5.87 5.09 -11.10
CA ALA A 41 -6.67 6.19 -11.64
C ALA A 41 -6.13 6.66 -12.98
N ARG A 42 -4.80 6.77 -13.09
CA ARG A 42 -4.17 7.19 -14.34
C ARG A 42 -4.39 6.17 -15.44
N GLU A 43 -4.32 4.89 -15.08
CA GLU A 43 -4.55 3.85 -16.05
C GLU A 43 -5.99 3.87 -16.56
N ALA A 44 -6.94 4.11 -15.66
CA ALA A 44 -8.32 4.22 -16.05
C ALA A 44 -8.55 5.41 -16.99
N GLU A 45 -7.89 6.53 -16.72
CA GLU A 45 -7.99 7.70 -17.59
C GLU A 45 -7.40 7.42 -18.96
N ARG A 46 -6.27 6.72 -18.97
CA ARG A 46 -5.61 6.38 -20.23
C ARG A 46 -6.48 5.45 -21.06
N ASP A 47 -7.09 4.46 -20.42
CA ASP A 47 -7.99 3.54 -21.11
C ASP A 47 -9.20 4.28 -21.68
N ALA A 48 -9.76 5.18 -20.90
CA ALA A 48 -10.91 5.97 -21.36
C ALA A 48 -10.52 6.85 -22.54
N ALA A 49 -9.36 7.48 -22.46
CA ALA A 49 -8.88 8.32 -23.56
C ALA A 49 -8.58 7.49 -24.79
N GLY A 50 -7.99 6.31 -24.58
CA GLY A 50 -7.64 5.44 -25.69
C GLY A 50 -8.85 4.90 -26.41
N THR A 51 -9.90 4.54 -25.68
CA THR A 51 -11.12 4.03 -26.28
C THR A 51 -11.94 5.14 -26.89
N GLY A 52 -11.82 6.31 -26.35
CA GLY A 52 -12.53 7.47 -26.89
C GLY A 52 -11.95 7.91 -28.22
N GLY A 53 -10.77 7.54 -28.50
CA GLY A 53 -10.19 7.77 -29.81
C GLY A 53 -10.36 6.55 -30.62
N VAL A 54 -10.94 5.92 -30.47
CA VAL A 54 -10.88 4.90 -30.75
C VAL A 54 -11.58 4.13 -30.60
N VAL A 55 -11.78 4.07 -29.99
CA VAL A 55 -11.98 3.21 -29.82
C VAL A 55 -12.33 2.60 -29.62
N ILE A 56 -12.80 2.44 -29.91
CA ILE A 56 -13.01 1.85 -29.76
C ILE A 56 -13.11 1.20 -29.44
N GLY A 57 -14.03 1.16 -30.02
CA GLY A 57 -13.82 0.55 -29.68
C GLY A 57 -14.04 0.00 -29.18
N ASP A 58 -14.23 -0.32 -29.43
CA ASP A 58 -14.33 -0.82 -28.96
C ASP A 58 -14.56 -1.34 -28.69
N GLU A 59 -14.64 -1.46 -28.71
CA GLU A 59 -14.77 -1.74 -28.26
C GLU A 59 -15.16 -2.11 -28.04
N ARG A 60 -15.60 -2.19 -28.44
CA ARG A 60 -16.02 -2.33 -28.02
C ARG A 60 -16.53 -2.57 -27.86
N PRO A 61 -17.05 -2.47 -28.48
CA PRO A 61 -17.50 -2.46 -28.30
C PRO A 61 -18.12 -2.39 -28.15
N PRO A 62 -18.02 -2.70 -28.21
CA PRO A 62 -18.35 -2.57 -27.94
C PRO A 62 -18.82 -2.38 -27.71
N HIS A 63 -18.60 -2.67 -27.41
CA HIS A 63 -18.69 -2.22 -27.20
C HIS A 63 -18.98 -2.19 -26.94
N TYR A 64 -19.23 -2.12 -26.99
CA TYR A 64 -19.11 -1.73 -27.00
C TYR A 64 -19.37 -1.56 -26.95
#